data_79562f85ff7896dfda513d52e8f32f2e
#
_entry.id   79562f85ff7896dfda513d52e8f32f2e
#
_cell.length_a   1.000
_cell.length_b   1.000
_cell.length_c   1.000
_cell.angle_alpha   90.00
_cell.angle_beta   90.00
_cell.angle_gamma   90.00
#
_symmetry.space_group_name_H-M   'P 1'
#
loop_
_entity.id
_entity.type
_entity.pdbx_description
1 polymer ?
#
loop_
_entity_poly.entity_id
_entity_poly.type
_entity_poly.pdbx_seq_one_letter_code
_entity_poly.pdbx_strand_id
1 'polypeptide(L)'
;IDPNKVISLVNSFNKKFKNKMQLIVDAVQGSAANPWATKVSINLAKKLEKEEIVFLEEPFRVENLKGYKDIKKFTTLNIAGAESIPTARAFKNYLEEDVFDILQFDIATSGFTEGRRICDLAYIHNKPVAIHSWGSAISIMAGIHFGLTVPNVAFTEYCFMDHPINKELFENKKINISNGYTTKPNCHGLGVKFNDMLSKKFPY
;
A
#
# COMPACT_ATOMS: atom_id res chain seq x y z
N ILE A 1 15.67 3.25 -8.64
CA ILE A 1 15.91 4.01 -7.37
C ILE A 1 17.26 3.57 -6.82
N ASP A 2 18.08 4.51 -6.32
CA ASP A 2 19.36 4.23 -5.65
C ASP A 2 19.11 4.00 -4.17
N PRO A 3 19.46 2.82 -3.59
CA PRO A 3 19.27 2.52 -2.18
C PRO A 3 19.94 3.51 -1.21
N ASN A 4 21.05 4.12 -1.60
CA ASN A 4 21.72 5.13 -0.77
C ASN A 4 20.93 6.44 -0.71
N LYS A 5 20.22 6.79 -1.80
CA LYS A 5 19.30 7.93 -1.80
C LYS A 5 18.10 7.68 -0.89
N VAL A 6 17.59 6.44 -0.84
CA VAL A 6 16.49 6.07 0.09
C VAL A 6 16.89 6.39 1.52
N ILE A 7 18.05 5.92 1.96
CA ILE A 7 18.56 6.19 3.34
C ILE A 7 18.72 7.69 3.59
N SER A 8 19.26 8.42 2.63
CA SER A 8 19.42 9.88 2.76
C SER A 8 18.08 10.61 2.90
N LEU A 9 17.06 10.19 2.14
CA LEU A 9 15.70 10.73 2.24
C LEU A 9 15.06 10.40 3.59
N VAL A 10 15.16 9.15 4.05
CA VAL A 10 14.63 8.72 5.36
C VAL A 10 15.28 9.52 6.49
N ASN A 11 16.58 9.68 6.47
CA ASN A 11 17.30 10.48 7.48
C ASN A 11 16.85 11.94 7.47
N SER A 12 16.66 12.52 6.28
CA SER A 12 16.18 13.90 6.14
C SER A 12 14.75 14.06 6.64
N PHE A 13 13.88 13.07 6.36
CA PHE A 13 12.52 13.04 6.86
C PHE A 13 12.49 12.93 8.40
N ASN A 14 13.20 11.97 8.96
CA ASN A 14 13.25 11.77 10.40
C ASN A 14 13.81 12.98 11.14
N LYS A 15 14.83 13.63 10.60
CA LYS A 15 15.36 14.89 11.17
C LYS A 15 14.29 15.97 11.32
N LYS A 16 13.31 16.00 10.41
CA LYS A 16 12.28 17.06 10.35
C LYS A 16 10.96 16.65 11.00
N PHE A 17 10.56 15.39 10.88
CA PHE A 17 9.21 14.92 11.17
C PHE A 17 9.13 13.78 12.21
N LYS A 18 10.28 13.28 12.72
CA LYS A 18 10.29 12.28 13.80
C LYS A 18 9.37 12.74 14.93
N ASN A 19 8.56 11.82 15.44
CA ASN A 19 7.53 12.07 16.46
C ASN A 19 6.29 12.89 15.99
N LYS A 20 6.23 13.29 14.71
CA LYS A 20 5.08 13.98 14.15
C LYS A 20 4.32 13.11 13.14
N MET A 21 5.04 12.23 12.45
CA MET A 21 4.50 11.34 11.41
C MET A 21 5.19 10.00 11.48
N GLN A 22 4.45 8.94 11.19
CA GLN A 22 5.03 7.62 10.93
C GLN A 22 5.51 7.56 9.48
N LEU A 23 6.62 6.87 9.25
CA LEU A 23 7.21 6.73 7.93
C LEU A 23 7.11 5.27 7.45
N ILE A 24 6.62 5.10 6.25
CA ILE A 24 6.65 3.86 5.47
C ILE A 24 7.61 4.08 4.30
N VAL A 25 8.35 3.06 3.93
CA VAL A 25 9.26 3.13 2.78
C VAL A 25 8.83 2.11 1.74
N ASP A 26 8.42 2.60 0.58
CA ASP A 26 8.15 1.76 -0.58
C ASP A 26 9.42 1.71 -1.47
N ALA A 27 9.94 0.51 -1.66
CA ALA A 27 11.12 0.26 -2.50
C ALA A 27 10.76 0.15 -3.98
N VAL A 28 9.48 -0.03 -4.31
CA VAL A 28 8.94 -0.13 -5.69
C VAL A 28 9.67 -1.21 -6.52
N GLN A 29 10.10 -2.31 -5.89
CA GLN A 29 10.78 -3.39 -6.63
C GLN A 29 9.79 -4.43 -7.17
N GLY A 30 8.55 -4.45 -6.69
CA GLY A 30 7.51 -5.38 -7.12
C GLY A 30 7.27 -5.37 -8.62
N SER A 31 7.26 -4.19 -9.22
CA SER A 31 7.06 -3.95 -10.65
C SER A 31 8.32 -3.53 -11.42
N ALA A 32 9.49 -3.49 -10.77
CA ALA A 32 10.73 -3.02 -11.40
C ALA A 32 11.17 -3.93 -12.55
N ALA A 33 11.48 -3.34 -13.72
CA ALA A 33 12.04 -4.08 -14.87
C ALA A 33 13.43 -4.65 -14.54
N ASN A 34 14.23 -3.89 -13.78
CA ASN A 34 15.57 -4.30 -13.31
C ASN A 34 15.59 -4.22 -11.77
N PRO A 35 15.06 -5.24 -11.07
CA PRO A 35 14.98 -5.21 -9.60
C PRO A 35 16.38 -5.29 -8.98
N TRP A 36 16.47 -4.80 -7.75
CA TRP A 36 17.72 -4.91 -6.98
C TRP A 36 18.12 -6.37 -6.74
N ALA A 37 19.41 -6.63 -6.68
CA ALA A 37 19.90 -7.91 -6.19
C ALA A 37 19.50 -8.11 -4.71
N THR A 38 19.18 -9.35 -4.31
CA THR A 38 18.68 -9.70 -2.98
C THR A 38 19.53 -9.09 -1.84
N LYS A 39 20.84 -9.14 -1.95
CA LYS A 39 21.75 -8.57 -0.94
C LYS A 39 21.62 -7.04 -0.79
N VAL A 40 21.21 -6.34 -1.85
CA VAL A 40 21.02 -4.89 -1.85
C VAL A 40 19.80 -4.55 -1.00
N SER A 41 18.68 -5.24 -1.23
CA SER A 41 17.46 -5.07 -0.44
C SER A 41 17.65 -5.45 1.03
N ILE A 42 18.36 -6.55 1.30
CA ILE A 42 18.71 -6.95 2.69
C ILE A 42 19.58 -5.88 3.37
N ASN A 43 20.58 -5.35 2.69
CA ASN A 43 21.44 -4.30 3.25
C ASN A 43 20.67 -3.00 3.49
N LEU A 44 19.72 -2.67 2.60
CA LEU A 44 18.82 -1.52 2.80
C LEU A 44 17.95 -1.73 4.05
N ALA A 45 17.28 -2.89 4.16
CA ALA A 45 16.43 -3.20 5.31
C ALA A 45 17.18 -3.07 6.64
N LYS A 46 18.39 -3.62 6.74
CA LYS A 46 19.26 -3.49 7.94
C LYS A 46 19.59 -2.04 8.30
N LYS A 47 19.75 -1.17 7.30
CA LYS A 47 19.97 0.26 7.54
C LYS A 47 18.69 0.94 8.01
N LEU A 48 17.55 0.64 7.35
CA LEU A 48 16.24 1.20 7.67
C LEU A 48 15.71 0.76 9.04
N GLU A 49 16.11 -0.42 9.54
CA GLU A 49 15.72 -0.92 10.86
C GLU A 49 16.10 0.06 11.99
N LYS A 50 17.11 0.89 11.79
CA LYS A 50 17.55 1.92 12.75
C LYS A 50 16.74 3.22 12.70
N GLU A 51 15.88 3.35 11.69
CA GLU A 51 15.20 4.60 11.36
C GLU A 51 13.72 4.63 11.79
N GLU A 52 13.25 3.65 12.56
CA GLU A 52 11.89 3.58 13.11
C GLU A 52 10.79 3.71 12.04
N ILE A 53 10.97 3.08 10.88
CA ILE A 53 9.92 2.99 9.87
C ILE A 53 8.90 1.91 10.24
N VAL A 54 7.65 2.06 9.81
CA VAL A 54 6.56 1.13 10.11
C VAL A 54 6.74 -0.18 9.37
N PHE A 55 7.05 -0.11 8.08
CA PHE A 55 7.38 -1.27 7.23
C PHE A 55 8.16 -0.85 5.97
N LEU A 56 8.80 -1.83 5.37
CA LEU A 56 9.42 -1.74 4.06
C LEU A 56 8.53 -2.47 3.05
N GLU A 57 8.04 -1.74 2.06
CA GLU A 57 7.17 -2.22 1.02
C GLU A 57 7.97 -2.68 -0.20
N GLU A 58 7.57 -3.79 -0.76
CA GLU A 58 8.07 -4.39 -2.01
C GLU A 58 9.58 -4.28 -2.26
N PRO A 59 10.43 -4.81 -1.34
CA PRO A 59 11.89 -4.82 -1.55
C PRO A 59 12.34 -5.78 -2.66
N PHE A 60 11.43 -6.58 -3.20
CA PHE A 60 11.67 -7.56 -4.28
C PHE A 60 10.45 -7.64 -5.19
N ARG A 61 10.66 -8.24 -6.37
CA ARG A 61 9.53 -8.71 -7.18
C ARG A 61 8.70 -9.72 -6.37
N VAL A 62 7.40 -9.66 -6.54
CA VAL A 62 6.46 -10.48 -5.76
C VAL A 62 6.73 -11.99 -5.91
N GLU A 63 7.23 -12.43 -7.07
CA GLU A 63 7.56 -13.83 -7.33
C GLU A 63 8.83 -14.32 -6.60
N ASN A 64 9.62 -13.41 -6.04
CA ASN A 64 10.87 -13.75 -5.35
C ASN A 64 10.63 -14.17 -3.89
N LEU A 65 9.84 -15.24 -3.68
CA LEU A 65 9.53 -15.77 -2.34
C LEU A 65 10.80 -16.05 -1.52
N LYS A 66 11.86 -16.54 -2.18
CA LYS A 66 13.13 -16.78 -1.50
C LYS A 66 13.74 -15.50 -0.95
N GLY A 67 13.71 -14.41 -1.71
CA GLY A 67 14.20 -13.10 -1.27
C GLY A 67 13.44 -12.59 -0.05
N TYR A 68 12.11 -12.69 -0.07
CA TYR A 68 11.26 -12.33 1.06
C TYR A 68 11.52 -13.19 2.31
N LYS A 69 11.70 -14.50 2.17
CA LYS A 69 12.09 -15.36 3.29
C LYS A 69 13.48 -15.02 3.84
N ASP A 70 14.41 -14.72 2.95
CA ASP A 70 15.78 -14.43 3.36
C ASP A 70 15.88 -13.09 4.08
N ILE A 71 15.19 -12.04 3.63
CA ILE A 71 15.24 -10.71 4.28
C ILE A 71 14.76 -10.78 5.73
N LYS A 72 13.71 -11.54 6.03
CA LYS A 72 13.17 -11.73 7.39
C LYS A 72 14.15 -12.38 8.36
N LYS A 73 15.19 -13.06 7.88
CA LYS A 73 16.27 -13.62 8.72
C LYS A 73 17.29 -12.56 9.17
N PHE A 74 17.30 -11.40 8.52
CA PHE A 74 18.35 -10.39 8.70
C PHE A 74 17.85 -9.06 9.25
N THR A 75 16.54 -8.89 9.40
CA THR A 75 15.92 -7.69 9.96
C THR A 75 14.65 -8.05 10.72
N THR A 76 14.33 -7.27 11.76
CA THR A 76 13.06 -7.30 12.49
C THR A 76 12.04 -6.33 11.88
N LEU A 77 12.44 -5.59 10.84
CA LEU A 77 11.57 -4.65 10.15
C LEU A 77 10.42 -5.40 9.47
N ASN A 78 9.19 -4.93 9.65
CA ASN A 78 8.04 -5.49 8.96
C ASN A 78 8.21 -5.35 7.44
N ILE A 79 7.90 -6.41 6.72
CA ILE A 79 7.93 -6.47 5.27
C ILE A 79 6.50 -6.53 4.74
N ALA A 80 6.17 -5.62 3.84
CA ALA A 80 4.86 -5.55 3.21
C ALA A 80 4.96 -5.72 1.69
N GLY A 81 3.84 -6.04 1.06
CA GLY A 81 3.74 -6.13 -0.40
C GLY A 81 2.56 -6.97 -0.87
N ALA A 82 2.60 -7.32 -2.14
CA ALA A 82 1.61 -8.11 -2.86
C ALA A 82 0.45 -7.29 -3.47
N GLU A 83 0.62 -6.01 -3.76
CA GLU A 83 -0.39 -5.19 -4.44
C GLU A 83 -0.79 -5.74 -5.81
N SER A 84 0.14 -6.42 -6.49
CA SER A 84 -0.08 -7.05 -7.78
C SER A 84 -0.79 -8.41 -7.73
N ILE A 85 -1.11 -8.94 -6.54
CA ILE A 85 -1.80 -10.23 -6.34
C ILE A 85 -3.32 -10.01 -6.31
N PRO A 86 -4.08 -10.49 -7.32
CA PRO A 86 -5.48 -10.09 -7.45
C PRO A 86 -6.48 -10.94 -6.65
N THR A 87 -6.12 -12.16 -6.20
CA THR A 87 -7.09 -13.11 -5.63
C THR A 87 -6.64 -13.74 -4.33
N ALA A 88 -7.60 -14.06 -3.46
CA ALA A 88 -7.35 -14.78 -2.22
C ALA A 88 -6.65 -16.13 -2.45
N ARG A 89 -6.99 -16.83 -3.54
CA ARG A 89 -6.34 -18.08 -3.91
C ARG A 89 -4.84 -17.91 -4.16
N ALA A 90 -4.45 -16.82 -4.82
CA ALA A 90 -3.04 -16.53 -5.07
C ALA A 90 -2.33 -16.10 -3.77
N PHE A 91 -2.99 -15.31 -2.90
CA PHE A 91 -2.45 -14.92 -1.59
C PHE A 91 -2.15 -16.10 -0.66
N LYS A 92 -2.90 -17.20 -0.76
CA LYS A 92 -2.75 -18.37 0.11
C LYS A 92 -1.29 -18.84 0.20
N ASN A 93 -0.60 -18.97 -0.93
CA ASN A 93 0.79 -19.42 -0.97
C ASN A 93 1.74 -18.47 -0.20
N TYR A 94 1.53 -17.16 -0.30
CA TYR A 94 2.36 -16.16 0.39
C TYR A 94 2.12 -16.18 1.90
N LEU A 95 0.91 -16.48 2.34
CA LEU A 95 0.56 -16.64 3.75
C LEU A 95 1.15 -17.91 4.34
N GLU A 96 1.02 -19.05 3.64
CA GLU A 96 1.56 -20.34 4.07
C GLU A 96 3.10 -20.30 4.18
N GLU A 97 3.75 -19.56 3.31
CA GLU A 97 5.20 -19.34 3.29
C GLU A 97 5.67 -18.22 4.23
N ASP A 98 4.74 -17.53 4.90
CA ASP A 98 5.00 -16.44 5.85
C ASP A 98 5.96 -15.36 5.31
N VAL A 99 5.79 -14.95 4.05
CA VAL A 99 6.72 -14.02 3.39
C VAL A 99 6.46 -12.55 3.70
N PHE A 100 5.20 -12.18 4.02
CA PHE A 100 4.82 -10.82 4.39
C PHE A 100 4.39 -10.72 5.85
N ASP A 101 4.75 -9.65 6.51
CA ASP A 101 4.25 -9.29 7.84
C ASP A 101 2.95 -8.48 7.73
N ILE A 102 2.82 -7.70 6.66
CA ILE A 102 1.63 -6.91 6.32
C ILE A 102 1.26 -7.24 4.87
N LEU A 103 0.01 -7.63 4.64
CA LEU A 103 -0.47 -7.91 3.29
C LEU A 103 -0.99 -6.62 2.66
N GLN A 104 -0.62 -6.40 1.40
CA GLN A 104 -1.16 -5.31 0.61
C GLN A 104 -1.86 -5.89 -0.62
N PHE A 105 -3.15 -5.72 -0.72
CA PHE A 105 -3.88 -6.00 -1.95
C PHE A 105 -4.39 -4.69 -2.54
N ASP A 106 -4.43 -4.61 -3.84
CA ASP A 106 -4.97 -3.44 -4.52
C ASP A 106 -6.50 -3.55 -4.67
N ILE A 107 -7.22 -2.52 -4.19
CA ILE A 107 -8.68 -2.52 -4.20
C ILE A 107 -9.29 -2.43 -5.60
N ALA A 108 -8.61 -1.80 -6.56
CA ALA A 108 -9.08 -1.69 -7.92
C ALA A 108 -8.91 -3.00 -8.69
N THR A 109 -7.83 -3.74 -8.38
CA THR A 109 -7.51 -5.03 -9.01
C THR A 109 -8.32 -6.17 -8.42
N SER A 110 -8.42 -6.26 -7.09
CA SER A 110 -9.12 -7.34 -6.37
C SER A 110 -10.61 -7.09 -6.23
N GLY A 111 -11.02 -5.84 -6.12
CA GLY A 111 -12.40 -5.47 -5.81
C GLY A 111 -12.82 -5.87 -4.40
N PHE A 112 -14.08 -5.59 -4.03
CA PHE A 112 -14.59 -5.84 -2.68
C PHE A 112 -14.70 -7.33 -2.35
N THR A 113 -15.06 -8.16 -3.31
CA THR A 113 -15.32 -9.60 -3.08
C THR A 113 -14.02 -10.35 -2.78
N GLU A 114 -12.99 -10.22 -3.61
CA GLU A 114 -11.71 -10.86 -3.35
C GLU A 114 -10.97 -10.17 -2.19
N GLY A 115 -11.05 -8.84 -2.09
CA GLY A 115 -10.49 -8.11 -0.96
C GLY A 115 -11.00 -8.63 0.39
N ARG A 116 -12.30 -8.91 0.50
CA ARG A 116 -12.88 -9.53 1.71
C ARG A 116 -12.29 -10.90 2.00
N ARG A 117 -12.20 -11.76 1.00
CA ARG A 117 -11.59 -13.10 1.13
C ARG A 117 -10.12 -13.03 1.52
N ILE A 118 -9.37 -12.06 0.97
CA ILE A 118 -7.96 -11.83 1.33
C ILE A 118 -7.86 -11.41 2.79
N CYS A 119 -8.70 -10.48 3.25
CA CYS A 119 -8.71 -10.04 4.65
C CYS A 119 -9.10 -11.17 5.60
N ASP A 120 -10.08 -12.01 5.27
CA ASP A 120 -10.47 -13.16 6.09
C ASP A 120 -9.32 -14.18 6.19
N LEU A 121 -8.61 -14.46 5.10
CA LEU A 121 -7.40 -15.29 5.11
C LEU A 121 -6.28 -14.66 5.96
N ALA A 122 -6.00 -13.38 5.77
CA ALA A 122 -5.01 -12.64 6.56
C ALA A 122 -5.34 -12.70 8.06
N TYR A 123 -6.61 -12.54 8.41
CA TYR A 123 -7.08 -12.61 9.78
C TYR A 123 -6.80 -13.99 10.43
N ILE A 124 -7.07 -15.09 9.71
CA ILE A 124 -6.77 -16.45 10.18
C ILE A 124 -5.27 -16.65 10.43
N HIS A 125 -4.42 -16.01 9.62
CA HIS A 125 -2.96 -16.04 9.77
C HIS A 125 -2.41 -14.96 10.72
N ASN A 126 -3.26 -14.21 11.45
CA ASN A 126 -2.89 -13.11 12.33
C ASN A 126 -2.06 -12.03 11.62
N LYS A 127 -2.39 -11.74 10.35
CA LYS A 127 -1.72 -10.71 9.56
C LYS A 127 -2.60 -9.45 9.41
N PRO A 128 -2.06 -8.27 9.68
CA PRO A 128 -2.71 -7.02 9.31
C PRO A 128 -2.66 -6.81 7.80
N VAL A 129 -3.59 -5.99 7.33
CA VAL A 129 -3.70 -5.61 5.92
C VAL A 129 -3.50 -4.11 5.77
N ALA A 130 -2.74 -3.71 4.77
CA ALA A 130 -2.69 -2.34 4.28
C ALA A 130 -3.28 -2.33 2.85
N ILE A 131 -4.33 -1.55 2.64
CA ILE A 131 -5.01 -1.54 1.34
C ILE A 131 -4.26 -0.60 0.40
N HIS A 132 -3.73 -1.16 -0.71
CA HIS A 132 -3.22 -0.36 -1.81
C HIS A 132 -4.38 0.28 -2.57
N SER A 133 -4.32 1.59 -2.77
CA SER A 133 -5.34 2.38 -3.49
C SER A 133 -4.73 3.58 -4.22
N TRP A 134 -3.51 3.42 -4.72
CA TRP A 134 -2.84 4.43 -5.52
C TRP A 134 -3.51 4.58 -6.87
N GLY A 135 -4.21 5.70 -7.07
CA GLY A 135 -4.94 5.88 -8.33
C GLY A 135 -5.95 7.02 -8.29
N SER A 136 -7.02 6.82 -9.04
CA SER A 136 -8.10 7.81 -9.16
C SER A 136 -8.97 7.89 -7.90
N ALA A 137 -9.82 8.92 -7.85
CA ALA A 137 -10.84 9.07 -6.80
C ALA A 137 -11.68 7.80 -6.59
N ILE A 138 -11.88 7.01 -7.64
CA ILE A 138 -12.64 5.74 -7.56
C ILE A 138 -11.90 4.73 -6.69
N SER A 139 -10.61 4.50 -6.95
CA SER A 139 -9.76 3.59 -6.16
C SER A 139 -9.64 4.06 -4.71
N ILE A 140 -9.35 5.34 -4.51
CA ILE A 140 -9.22 5.95 -3.17
C ILE A 140 -10.52 5.76 -2.35
N MET A 141 -11.67 6.09 -2.94
CA MET A 141 -12.96 5.95 -2.25
C MET A 141 -13.32 4.49 -2.00
N ALA A 142 -13.03 3.61 -2.93
CA ALA A 142 -13.21 2.16 -2.75
C ALA A 142 -12.37 1.64 -1.57
N GLY A 143 -11.09 2.02 -1.51
CA GLY A 143 -10.19 1.67 -0.40
C GLY A 143 -10.70 2.17 0.95
N ILE A 144 -11.14 3.43 1.04
CA ILE A 144 -11.70 4.00 2.27
C ILE A 144 -12.96 3.26 2.70
N HIS A 145 -13.94 3.09 1.80
CA HIS A 145 -15.17 2.37 2.12
C HIS A 145 -14.90 0.94 2.58
N PHE A 146 -14.01 0.24 1.86
CA PHE A 146 -13.65 -1.12 2.21
C PHE A 146 -12.93 -1.21 3.56
N GLY A 147 -11.92 -0.37 3.79
CA GLY A 147 -11.12 -0.36 5.01
C GLY A 147 -11.93 -0.18 6.29
N LEU A 148 -13.04 0.55 6.20
CA LEU A 148 -13.98 0.73 7.32
C LEU A 148 -14.86 -0.51 7.63
N THR A 149 -14.80 -1.56 6.80
CA THR A 149 -15.69 -2.73 6.93
C THR A 149 -15.00 -3.98 7.48
N VAL A 150 -13.68 -3.98 7.61
CA VAL A 150 -12.92 -5.16 8.04
C VAL A 150 -11.99 -4.84 9.22
N PRO A 151 -11.91 -5.72 10.24
CA PRO A 151 -11.26 -5.40 11.51
C PRO A 151 -9.72 -5.43 11.46
N ASN A 152 -9.11 -6.14 10.52
CA ASN A 152 -7.66 -6.31 10.41
C ASN A 152 -7.00 -5.39 9.39
N VAL A 153 -7.70 -4.36 8.90
CA VAL A 153 -7.09 -3.31 8.11
C VAL A 153 -6.39 -2.32 9.03
N ALA A 154 -5.07 -2.25 8.91
CA ALA A 154 -4.23 -1.32 9.67
C ALA A 154 -4.11 0.04 8.97
N PHE A 155 -4.02 0.01 7.64
CA PHE A 155 -3.84 1.22 6.82
C PHE A 155 -4.66 1.12 5.54
N THR A 156 -5.11 2.28 5.07
CA THR A 156 -5.65 2.45 3.72
C THR A 156 -4.86 3.56 3.06
N GLU A 157 -4.29 3.27 1.91
CA GLU A 157 -3.51 4.24 1.18
C GLU A 157 -4.38 5.38 0.65
N TYR A 158 -3.83 6.58 0.69
CA TYR A 158 -4.42 7.79 0.14
C TYR A 158 -3.43 8.51 -0.78
N CYS A 159 -3.66 8.43 -2.08
CA CYS A 159 -2.89 9.19 -3.05
C CYS A 159 -3.22 10.68 -2.93
N PHE A 160 -2.29 11.45 -2.35
CA PHE A 160 -2.47 12.89 -2.17
C PHE A 160 -2.11 13.73 -3.40
N MET A 161 -1.60 13.08 -4.46
CA MET A 161 -1.22 13.80 -5.67
C MET A 161 -2.43 14.45 -6.33
N ASP A 162 -2.28 15.76 -6.57
CA ASP A 162 -3.34 16.56 -7.18
C ASP A 162 -3.41 16.24 -8.68
N HIS A 163 -4.43 15.48 -9.07
CA HIS A 163 -4.69 15.17 -10.48
C HIS A 163 -6.03 15.79 -10.91
N PRO A 164 -6.08 16.48 -12.06
CA PRO A 164 -7.29 17.16 -12.51
C PRO A 164 -8.53 16.27 -12.58
N ILE A 165 -8.39 14.99 -12.99
CA ILE A 165 -9.50 14.05 -13.06
C ILE A 165 -10.12 13.78 -11.67
N ASN A 166 -9.31 13.74 -10.62
CA ASN A 166 -9.80 13.49 -9.27
C ASN A 166 -10.69 14.63 -8.77
N LYS A 167 -10.38 15.88 -9.14
CA LYS A 167 -11.20 17.06 -8.80
C LYS A 167 -12.58 16.98 -9.42
N GLU A 168 -12.68 16.39 -10.62
CA GLU A 168 -13.95 16.24 -11.34
C GLU A 168 -14.76 15.03 -10.85
N LEU A 169 -14.08 13.99 -10.39
CA LEU A 169 -14.71 12.74 -9.94
C LEU A 169 -15.31 12.85 -8.55
N PHE A 170 -14.70 13.58 -7.62
CA PHE A 170 -15.20 13.70 -6.25
C PHE A 170 -16.51 14.49 -6.18
N GLU A 171 -17.58 13.84 -5.72
CA GLU A 171 -18.88 14.46 -5.54
C GLU A 171 -18.83 15.63 -4.52
N ASN A 172 -18.16 15.44 -3.41
CA ASN A 172 -18.04 16.41 -2.32
C ASN A 172 -16.72 17.19 -2.32
N LYS A 173 -15.98 17.16 -3.42
CA LYS A 173 -14.73 17.89 -3.66
C LYS A 173 -13.57 17.62 -2.69
N LYS A 174 -13.79 16.99 -1.52
CA LYS A 174 -12.73 16.65 -0.56
C LYS A 174 -13.13 15.48 0.34
N ILE A 175 -12.17 14.57 0.55
CA ILE A 175 -12.19 13.62 1.65
C ILE A 175 -11.69 14.37 2.90
N ASN A 176 -12.42 14.26 4.01
CA ASN A 176 -11.98 14.87 5.25
C ASN A 176 -10.96 13.96 5.95
N ILE A 177 -9.69 14.35 5.88
CA ILE A 177 -8.58 13.67 6.57
C ILE A 177 -8.09 14.59 7.68
N SER A 178 -8.07 14.11 8.91
CA SER A 178 -7.56 14.82 10.07
C SER A 178 -6.61 13.91 10.85
N ASN A 179 -5.41 14.39 11.10
CA ASN A 179 -4.36 13.63 11.83
C ASN A 179 -4.10 12.23 11.27
N GLY A 180 -4.16 12.07 9.96
CA GLY A 180 -3.97 10.77 9.28
C GLY A 180 -5.20 9.85 9.30
N TYR A 181 -6.33 10.30 9.80
CA TYR A 181 -7.58 9.52 9.89
C TYR A 181 -8.68 10.13 9.03
N THR A 182 -9.54 9.27 8.52
CA THR A 182 -10.80 9.66 7.88
C THR A 182 -11.96 8.94 8.53
N THR A 183 -13.14 9.54 8.42
CA THR A 183 -14.40 8.95 8.89
C THR A 183 -15.19 8.42 7.69
N LYS A 184 -16.23 7.65 7.96
CA LYS A 184 -17.18 7.20 6.94
C LYS A 184 -17.60 8.38 6.05
N PRO A 185 -17.38 8.29 4.73
CA PRO A 185 -17.84 9.32 3.81
C PRO A 185 -19.38 9.44 3.83
N ASN A 186 -19.88 10.67 3.87
CA ASN A 186 -21.32 10.92 3.78
C ASN A 186 -21.70 11.14 2.31
N CYS A 187 -21.91 10.05 1.60
CA CYS A 187 -22.18 10.05 0.16
C CYS A 187 -22.99 8.82 -0.25
N HIS A 188 -23.60 8.86 -1.43
CA HIS A 188 -24.20 7.69 -2.08
C HIS A 188 -23.13 6.90 -2.85
N GLY A 189 -23.18 5.57 -2.74
CA GLY A 189 -22.19 4.68 -3.36
C GLY A 189 -20.76 5.05 -2.92
N LEU A 190 -19.84 5.17 -3.86
CA LEU A 190 -18.46 5.57 -3.60
C LEU A 190 -18.28 7.09 -3.43
N GLY A 191 -19.32 7.91 -3.63
CA GLY A 191 -19.17 9.37 -3.58
C GLY A 191 -18.36 9.95 -4.74
N VAL A 192 -18.35 9.26 -5.86
CA VAL A 192 -17.74 9.72 -7.10
C VAL A 192 -18.81 9.96 -8.16
N LYS A 193 -18.63 11.02 -8.93
CA LYS A 193 -19.50 11.36 -10.05
C LYS A 193 -18.78 11.11 -11.36
N PHE A 194 -19.36 10.23 -12.20
CA PHE A 194 -18.96 10.09 -13.57
C PHE A 194 -19.95 10.82 -14.48
N ASN A 195 -19.46 11.66 -15.36
CA ASN A 195 -20.28 12.35 -16.36
C ASN A 195 -19.62 12.29 -17.75
N ASP A 196 -20.42 12.46 -18.79
CA ASP A 196 -19.96 12.38 -20.18
C ASP A 196 -18.92 13.43 -20.57
N MET A 197 -18.78 14.50 -19.77
CA MET A 197 -17.76 15.51 -19.98
C MET A 197 -16.37 15.01 -19.62
N LEU A 198 -16.24 14.04 -18.71
CA LEU A 198 -14.96 13.49 -18.32
C LEU A 198 -14.23 12.80 -19.47
N SER A 199 -14.93 11.99 -20.26
CA SER A 199 -14.35 11.33 -21.43
C SER A 199 -13.92 12.31 -22.53
N LYS A 200 -14.60 13.46 -22.63
CA LYS A 200 -14.22 14.55 -23.56
C LYS A 200 -13.02 15.35 -23.06
N LYS A 201 -12.97 15.59 -21.75
CA LYS A 201 -11.89 16.38 -21.11
C LYS A 201 -10.60 15.58 -20.93
N PHE A 202 -10.71 14.27 -20.71
CA PHE A 202 -9.61 13.34 -20.53
C PHE A 202 -9.76 12.16 -21.52
N PRO A 203 -9.53 12.39 -22.81
CA PRO A 203 -9.58 11.31 -23.82
C PRO A 203 -8.40 10.34 -23.60
N TYR A 204 -8.61 9.07 -24.02
CA TYR A 204 -7.57 8.05 -24.04
C TYR A 204 -6.53 8.36 -25.11
#